data_9d375b36112586be08af0feaf9c093f8
#
_entry.id   9d375b36112586be08af0feaf9c093f8
#
_cell.length_a   1.000
_cell.length_b   1.000
_cell.length_c   1.000
_cell.angle_alpha   90.00
_cell.angle_beta   90.00
_cell.angle_gamma   90.00
#
_symmetry.space_group_name_H-M   'P 1'
#
loop_
_entity.id
_entity.type
_entity.pdbx_description
1 polymer ?
#
loop_
_entity_poly.entity_id
_entity_poly.type
_entity_poly.pdbx_seq_one_letter_code
_entity_poly.pdbx_strand_id
1 'polypeptide(L)'
;GSAFERGVLHDLAAGVLDDQITALEAAADRHPALDLGRVAIRGWSFGGYLAALAVLRRPDVFHAAIAGAPVTEWRLYDTHYTERYLGDPSSDATAYAANSLLPLAGELSRPLLLVHGLADDNVVAAHTLQLSSALLSAGKPHEVLPLVGVTHMTPQEVVAENLLLHQLDFLQRSLGLRDAH
;
A
#
# COMPACT_ATOMS: atom_id res chain seq x y z
N GLY A 1 -4.18 23.69 5.86
CA GLY A 1 -3.39 24.61 6.70
C GLY A 1 -2.63 23.87 7.79
N SER A 2 -1.87 24.56 8.64
CA SER A 2 -0.89 24.00 9.59
C SER A 2 -1.48 23.00 10.62
N ALA A 3 -2.76 23.10 10.95
CA ALA A 3 -3.43 22.13 11.83
C ALA A 3 -3.63 20.79 11.11
N PHE A 4 -3.99 20.80 9.84
CA PHE A 4 -4.12 19.61 9.00
C PHE A 4 -2.76 18.94 8.78
N GLU A 5 -1.73 19.72 8.48
CA GLU A 5 -0.36 19.20 8.28
C GLU A 5 0.21 18.56 9.55
N ARG A 6 -0.13 19.08 10.73
CA ARG A 6 0.27 18.46 12.01
C ARG A 6 -0.44 17.15 12.32
N GLY A 7 -1.54 16.84 11.63
CA GLY A 7 -2.26 15.58 11.81
C GLY A 7 -1.47 14.32 11.43
N VAL A 8 -0.39 14.49 10.63
CA VAL A 8 0.50 13.37 10.26
C VAL A 8 1.81 13.33 11.06
N LEU A 9 1.97 14.19 12.06
CA LEU A 9 3.15 14.18 12.91
C LEU A 9 3.13 12.92 13.81
N HIS A 10 4.18 12.12 13.72
CA HIS A 10 4.36 10.80 14.34
C HIS A 10 3.37 9.71 13.90
N ASP A 11 2.40 10.02 13.02
CA ASP A 11 1.43 9.04 12.50
C ASP A 11 1.12 9.29 11.02
N LEU A 12 1.78 8.56 10.14
CA LEU A 12 1.54 8.57 8.70
C LEU A 12 0.43 7.58 8.27
N ALA A 13 -0.16 6.87 9.23
CA ALA A 13 -1.02 5.72 9.00
C ALA A 13 -2.51 6.03 9.27
N ALA A 14 -2.87 6.28 10.53
CA ALA A 14 -4.25 6.25 10.97
C ALA A 14 -5.11 7.33 10.33
N GLY A 15 -4.76 8.60 10.50
CA GLY A 15 -5.55 9.70 9.96
C GLY A 15 -5.66 9.69 8.44
N VAL A 16 -4.58 9.27 7.73
CA VAL A 16 -4.58 9.18 6.27
C VAL A 16 -5.51 8.07 5.79
N LEU A 17 -5.54 6.92 6.48
CA LEU A 17 -6.45 5.82 6.14
C LEU A 17 -7.91 6.17 6.45
N ASP A 18 -8.18 6.82 7.57
CA ASP A 18 -9.52 7.26 7.97
C ASP A 18 -10.09 8.28 6.98
N ASP A 19 -9.26 9.20 6.46
CA ASP A 19 -9.65 10.14 5.42
C ASP A 19 -10.05 9.43 4.12
N GLN A 20 -9.35 8.37 3.71
CA GLN A 20 -9.70 7.57 2.53
C GLN A 20 -11.07 6.89 2.72
N ILE A 21 -11.33 6.34 3.89
CA ILE A 21 -12.60 5.68 4.21
C ILE A 21 -13.75 6.70 4.20
N THR A 22 -13.56 7.82 4.88
CA THR A 22 -14.54 8.90 4.91
C THR A 22 -14.86 9.42 3.51
N ALA A 23 -13.84 9.59 2.66
CA ALA A 23 -14.03 10.00 1.28
C ALA A 23 -14.78 8.97 0.44
N LEU A 24 -14.50 7.68 0.63
CA LEU A 24 -15.19 6.58 -0.03
C LEU A 24 -16.67 6.54 0.36
N GLU A 25 -16.99 6.63 1.64
CA GLU A 25 -18.36 6.65 2.16
C GLU A 25 -19.14 7.85 1.61
N ALA A 26 -18.55 9.04 1.66
CA ALA A 26 -19.15 10.25 1.09
C ALA A 26 -19.34 10.18 -0.44
N ALA A 27 -18.50 9.46 -1.15
CA ALA A 27 -18.65 9.20 -2.57
C ALA A 27 -19.83 8.23 -2.84
N ALA A 28 -19.95 7.19 -2.03
CA ALA A 28 -21.03 6.21 -2.15
C ALA A 28 -22.42 6.83 -1.87
N ASP A 29 -22.50 7.72 -0.89
CA ASP A 29 -23.74 8.47 -0.59
C ASP A 29 -24.22 9.32 -1.78
N ARG A 30 -23.29 9.84 -2.57
CA ARG A 30 -23.59 10.64 -3.78
C ARG A 30 -23.79 9.81 -5.04
N HIS A 31 -23.24 8.60 -5.06
CA HIS A 31 -23.21 7.73 -6.22
C HIS A 31 -23.67 6.31 -5.85
N PRO A 32 -25.00 6.05 -5.78
CA PRO A 32 -25.54 4.75 -5.35
C PRO A 32 -25.14 3.56 -6.24
N ALA A 33 -24.52 3.80 -7.39
CA ALA A 33 -23.97 2.75 -8.25
C ALA A 33 -22.64 2.19 -7.76
N LEU A 34 -21.98 2.82 -6.74
CA LEU A 34 -20.76 2.31 -6.15
C LEU A 34 -21.08 1.13 -5.23
N ASP A 35 -20.40 0.01 -5.48
CA ASP A 35 -20.56 -1.22 -4.69
C ASP A 35 -19.52 -1.27 -3.58
N LEU A 36 -19.90 -0.88 -2.37
CA LEU A 36 -19.03 -0.94 -1.19
C LEU A 36 -18.69 -2.37 -0.74
N GLY A 37 -19.36 -3.39 -1.26
CA GLY A 37 -19.00 -4.79 -1.05
C GLY A 37 -17.82 -5.28 -1.90
N ARG A 38 -17.36 -4.48 -2.86
CA ARG A 38 -16.27 -4.82 -3.80
C ARG A 38 -15.33 -3.65 -4.04
N VAL A 39 -14.70 -3.17 -2.98
CA VAL A 39 -13.76 -2.04 -3.00
C VAL A 39 -12.32 -2.54 -3.07
N ALA A 40 -11.55 -2.06 -4.03
CA ALA A 40 -10.12 -2.23 -4.04
C ALA A 40 -9.42 -0.88 -3.87
N ILE A 41 -8.19 -0.92 -3.33
CA ILE A 41 -7.32 0.24 -3.23
C ILE A 41 -6.04 -0.01 -4.01
N ARG A 42 -5.57 1.01 -4.73
CA ARG A 42 -4.34 0.98 -5.50
C ARG A 42 -3.52 2.22 -5.22
N GLY A 43 -2.23 2.04 -5.01
CA GLY A 43 -1.33 3.16 -4.78
C GLY A 43 0.12 2.85 -5.13
N TRP A 44 0.94 3.89 -5.26
CA TRP A 44 2.36 3.82 -5.55
C TRP A 44 3.15 4.61 -4.51
N SER A 45 4.35 4.14 -4.12
CA SER A 45 5.21 4.80 -3.13
C SER A 45 4.51 4.94 -1.77
N PHE A 46 4.29 6.15 -1.25
CA PHE A 46 3.45 6.40 -0.08
C PHE A 46 2.02 5.86 -0.28
N GLY A 47 1.45 6.03 -1.49
CA GLY A 47 0.16 5.42 -1.83
C GLY A 47 0.20 3.89 -1.81
N GLY A 48 1.34 3.28 -2.14
CA GLY A 48 1.58 1.83 -2.00
C GLY A 48 1.60 1.39 -0.55
N TYR A 49 2.25 2.16 0.34
CA TYR A 49 2.18 1.98 1.79
C TYR A 49 0.72 1.99 2.25
N LEU A 50 -0.03 3.02 1.86
CA LEU A 50 -1.43 3.17 2.26
C LEU A 50 -2.32 2.04 1.72
N ALA A 51 -2.09 1.59 0.49
CA ALA A 51 -2.83 0.48 -0.11
C ALA A 51 -2.61 -0.84 0.64
N ALA A 52 -1.36 -1.15 0.98
CA ALA A 52 -1.06 -2.33 1.79
C ALA A 52 -1.64 -2.21 3.22
N LEU A 53 -1.47 -1.04 3.87
CA LEU A 53 -2.03 -0.75 5.19
C LEU A 53 -3.55 -0.95 5.23
N ALA A 54 -4.25 -0.52 4.17
CA ALA A 54 -5.70 -0.59 4.07
C ALA A 54 -6.23 -2.03 4.19
N VAL A 55 -5.67 -2.99 3.48
CA VAL A 55 -6.10 -4.39 3.56
C VAL A 55 -5.59 -5.11 4.81
N LEU A 56 -4.54 -4.59 5.46
CA LEU A 56 -4.06 -5.11 6.74
C LEU A 56 -4.91 -4.62 7.92
N ARG A 57 -5.34 -3.36 7.93
CA ARG A 57 -6.10 -2.77 9.05
C ARG A 57 -7.60 -2.72 8.85
N ARG A 58 -8.06 -2.58 7.60
CA ARG A 58 -9.49 -2.39 7.27
C ARG A 58 -9.96 -3.36 6.16
N PRO A 59 -9.79 -4.69 6.40
CA PRO A 59 -10.26 -5.70 5.45
C PRO A 59 -11.80 -5.74 5.36
N ASP A 60 -12.50 -5.09 6.28
CA ASP A 60 -13.94 -4.86 6.25
C ASP A 60 -14.37 -3.86 5.17
N VAL A 61 -13.50 -2.90 4.84
CA VAL A 61 -13.74 -1.85 3.83
C VAL A 61 -13.07 -2.20 2.50
N PHE A 62 -11.81 -2.62 2.55
CA PHE A 62 -11.00 -2.87 1.35
C PHE A 62 -10.86 -4.38 1.09
N HIS A 63 -11.33 -4.83 -0.06
CA HIS A 63 -11.46 -6.24 -0.44
C HIS A 63 -10.27 -6.76 -1.27
N ALA A 64 -9.46 -5.86 -1.81
CA ALA A 64 -8.21 -6.17 -2.49
C ALA A 64 -7.29 -4.94 -2.48
N ALA A 65 -5.96 -5.14 -2.58
CA ALA A 65 -5.00 -4.05 -2.71
C ALA A 65 -3.92 -4.32 -3.75
N ILE A 66 -3.50 -3.26 -4.43
CA ILE A 66 -2.30 -3.23 -5.26
C ILE A 66 -1.36 -2.17 -4.68
N ALA A 67 -0.23 -2.60 -4.16
CA ALA A 67 0.79 -1.76 -3.55
C ALA A 67 2.04 -1.72 -4.44
N GLY A 68 2.20 -0.63 -5.18
CA GLY A 68 3.36 -0.39 -6.01
C GLY A 68 4.47 0.34 -5.25
N ALA A 69 5.70 -0.15 -5.32
CA ALA A 69 6.87 0.41 -4.64
C ALA A 69 6.56 0.90 -3.21
N PRO A 70 5.90 0.07 -2.36
CA PRO A 70 5.42 0.53 -1.06
C PRO A 70 6.58 0.80 -0.10
N VAL A 71 6.51 1.90 0.67
CA VAL A 71 7.32 2.04 1.87
C VAL A 71 6.72 1.14 2.95
N THR A 72 7.40 0.11 3.40
CA THR A 72 6.86 -0.87 4.35
C THR A 72 7.49 -0.78 5.73
N GLU A 73 8.69 -0.24 5.79
CA GLU A 73 9.46 0.02 7.01
C GLU A 73 10.17 1.38 6.88
N TRP A 74 9.77 2.34 7.67
CA TRP A 74 10.23 3.72 7.56
C TRP A 74 11.71 3.91 7.90
N ARG A 75 12.34 2.97 8.61
CA ARG A 75 13.80 2.96 8.85
C ARG A 75 14.63 2.67 7.60
N LEU A 76 14.00 2.17 6.53
CA LEU A 76 14.66 1.93 5.23
C LEU A 76 14.51 3.12 4.26
N TYR A 77 13.72 4.13 4.63
CA TYR A 77 13.50 5.30 3.80
C TYR A 77 14.44 6.46 4.20
N ASP A 78 14.59 7.46 3.33
CA ASP A 78 15.53 8.55 3.55
C ASP A 78 15.22 9.37 4.82
N THR A 79 16.27 9.86 5.50
CA THR A 79 16.15 10.57 6.76
C THR A 79 15.49 11.93 6.61
N HIS A 80 15.75 12.63 5.49
CA HIS A 80 15.23 13.99 5.27
C HIS A 80 13.69 14.00 5.26
N TYR A 81 13.07 13.04 4.58
CA TYR A 81 11.61 12.89 4.59
C TYR A 81 11.12 12.30 5.90
N THR A 82 11.70 11.18 6.31
CA THR A 82 11.15 10.36 7.41
C THR A 82 11.24 11.05 8.75
N GLU A 83 12.39 11.62 9.10
CA GLU A 83 12.60 12.31 10.38
C GLU A 83 11.76 13.58 10.53
N ARG A 84 11.40 14.23 9.42
CA ARG A 84 10.47 15.36 9.43
C ARG A 84 9.12 15.02 10.01
N TYR A 85 8.63 13.79 9.77
CA TYR A 85 7.30 13.35 10.18
C TYR A 85 7.33 12.42 11.39
N LEU A 86 8.28 11.52 11.49
CA LEU A 86 8.34 10.50 12.54
C LEU A 86 9.36 10.81 13.65
N GLY A 87 10.18 11.87 13.50
CA GLY A 87 11.24 12.22 14.42
C GLY A 87 12.50 11.37 14.24
N ASP A 88 13.43 11.47 15.17
CA ASP A 88 14.69 10.71 15.16
C ASP A 88 14.41 9.24 15.57
N PRO A 89 14.80 8.24 14.75
CA PRO A 89 14.52 6.82 15.04
C PRO A 89 15.17 6.32 16.33
N SER A 90 16.18 7.00 16.87
CA SER A 90 16.81 6.64 18.15
C SER A 90 15.99 7.09 19.37
N SER A 91 15.25 8.20 19.27
CA SER A 91 14.38 8.73 20.33
C SER A 91 12.93 8.38 20.13
N ASP A 92 12.47 8.30 18.88
CA ASP A 92 11.07 8.13 18.50
C ASP A 92 10.75 6.71 17.94
N ALA A 93 11.44 5.70 18.46
CA ALA A 93 11.33 4.31 18.01
C ALA A 93 9.87 3.80 17.98
N THR A 94 9.02 4.30 18.87
CA THR A 94 7.60 3.95 18.94
C THR A 94 6.84 4.44 17.72
N ALA A 95 7.12 5.65 17.22
CA ALA A 95 6.49 6.19 16.02
C ALA A 95 6.85 5.34 14.79
N TYR A 96 8.12 4.95 14.65
CA TYR A 96 8.54 4.05 13.58
C TYR A 96 7.87 2.69 13.65
N ALA A 97 7.79 2.09 14.83
CA ALA A 97 7.13 0.79 15.02
C ALA A 97 5.62 0.86 14.69
N ALA A 98 4.93 1.93 15.10
CA ALA A 98 3.50 2.13 14.86
C ALA A 98 3.17 2.31 13.37
N ASN A 99 4.12 2.82 12.58
CA ASN A 99 3.97 3.07 11.15
C ASN A 99 4.56 1.95 10.27
N SER A 100 5.20 0.93 10.83
CA SER A 100 5.71 -0.23 10.08
C SER A 100 4.57 -1.17 9.68
N LEU A 101 4.61 -1.69 8.46
CA LEU A 101 3.67 -2.73 7.98
C LEU A 101 4.08 -4.14 8.41
N LEU A 102 5.36 -4.36 8.73
CA LEU A 102 5.89 -5.70 8.99
C LEU A 102 5.20 -6.41 10.16
N PRO A 103 4.93 -5.74 11.31
CA PRO A 103 4.21 -6.37 12.42
C PRO A 103 2.76 -6.74 12.09
N LEU A 104 2.18 -6.09 11.08
CA LEU A 104 0.79 -6.33 10.66
C LEU A 104 0.64 -7.49 9.69
N ALA A 105 1.72 -8.13 9.26
CA ALA A 105 1.68 -9.18 8.24
C ALA A 105 0.69 -10.31 8.58
N GLY A 106 0.56 -10.67 9.86
CA GLY A 106 -0.37 -11.68 10.33
C GLY A 106 -1.86 -11.34 10.13
N GLU A 107 -2.20 -10.07 9.94
CA GLU A 107 -3.58 -9.58 9.79
C GLU A 107 -4.09 -9.70 8.34
N LEU A 108 -3.23 -9.99 7.37
CA LEU A 108 -3.65 -10.08 5.97
C LEU A 108 -4.72 -11.17 5.80
N SER A 109 -5.89 -10.76 5.31
CA SER A 109 -7.02 -11.65 5.00
C SER A 109 -7.63 -11.37 3.61
N ARG A 110 -7.09 -10.39 2.89
CA ARG A 110 -7.55 -9.96 1.57
C ARG A 110 -6.45 -10.12 0.52
N PRO A 111 -6.79 -10.30 -0.76
CA PRO A 111 -5.80 -10.34 -1.84
C PRO A 111 -4.91 -9.09 -1.86
N LEU A 112 -3.61 -9.32 -1.94
CA LEU A 112 -2.58 -8.28 -2.01
C LEU A 112 -1.60 -8.58 -3.13
N LEU A 113 -1.45 -7.63 -4.06
CA LEU A 113 -0.41 -7.61 -5.08
C LEU A 113 0.63 -6.55 -4.74
N LEU A 114 1.87 -6.98 -4.56
CA LEU A 114 3.03 -6.12 -4.39
C LEU A 114 3.74 -5.98 -5.75
N VAL A 115 3.98 -4.74 -6.19
CA VAL A 115 4.71 -4.47 -7.45
C VAL A 115 5.94 -3.64 -7.11
N HIS A 116 7.13 -4.00 -7.63
CA HIS A 116 8.35 -3.25 -7.34
C HIS A 116 9.36 -3.28 -8.47
N GLY A 117 9.88 -2.10 -8.83
CA GLY A 117 11.04 -1.97 -9.71
C GLY A 117 12.32 -2.41 -8.99
N LEU A 118 13.03 -3.40 -9.55
CA LEU A 118 14.24 -3.91 -8.88
C LEU A 118 15.44 -2.94 -8.96
N ALA A 119 15.38 -1.92 -9.82
CA ALA A 119 16.36 -0.84 -9.89
C ALA A 119 15.88 0.45 -9.20
N ASP A 120 14.87 0.35 -8.31
CA ASP A 120 14.36 1.48 -7.55
C ASP A 120 15.40 1.94 -6.53
N ASP A 121 15.90 3.16 -6.70
CA ASP A 121 16.89 3.82 -5.87
C ASP A 121 16.28 4.84 -4.89
N ASN A 122 14.97 5.05 -4.95
CA ASN A 122 14.22 5.89 -4.03
C ASN A 122 13.59 5.04 -2.91
N VAL A 123 12.66 4.16 -3.28
CA VAL A 123 12.11 3.14 -2.36
C VAL A 123 12.74 1.81 -2.73
N VAL A 124 13.79 1.44 -2.03
CA VAL A 124 14.56 0.24 -2.38
C VAL A 124 13.71 -1.04 -2.31
N ALA A 125 13.95 -2.01 -3.20
CA ALA A 125 13.18 -3.25 -3.29
C ALA A 125 13.13 -4.04 -1.96
N ALA A 126 14.07 -3.79 -1.05
CA ALA A 126 14.09 -4.37 0.29
C ALA A 126 12.77 -4.15 1.06
N HIS A 127 12.07 -3.04 0.84
CA HIS A 127 10.75 -2.78 1.44
C HIS A 127 9.75 -3.90 1.08
N THR A 128 9.56 -4.16 -0.21
CA THR A 128 8.66 -5.22 -0.69
C THR A 128 9.13 -6.61 -0.26
N LEU A 129 10.42 -6.88 -0.34
CA LEU A 129 10.97 -8.20 0.02
C LEU A 129 10.81 -8.50 1.51
N GLN A 130 10.99 -7.53 2.40
CA GLN A 130 10.77 -7.71 3.84
C GLN A 130 9.30 -7.94 4.17
N LEU A 131 8.36 -7.17 3.57
CA LEU A 131 6.94 -7.41 3.78
C LEU A 131 6.52 -8.78 3.25
N SER A 132 6.97 -9.15 2.04
CA SER A 132 6.70 -10.49 1.47
C SER A 132 7.22 -11.62 2.37
N SER A 133 8.44 -11.47 2.92
CA SER A 133 9.00 -12.43 3.86
C SER A 133 8.18 -12.54 5.15
N ALA A 134 7.73 -11.42 5.70
CA ALA A 134 6.88 -11.38 6.90
C ALA A 134 5.50 -12.04 6.64
N LEU A 135 4.88 -11.74 5.49
CA LEU A 135 3.62 -12.37 5.06
C LEU A 135 3.76 -13.88 4.89
N LEU A 136 4.83 -14.32 4.21
CA LEU A 136 5.11 -15.75 4.03
C LEU A 136 5.32 -16.46 5.37
N SER A 137 6.08 -15.85 6.26
CA SER A 137 6.32 -16.38 7.62
C SER A 137 5.03 -16.48 8.45
N ALA A 138 4.08 -15.58 8.21
CA ALA A 138 2.75 -15.60 8.82
C ALA A 138 1.75 -16.52 8.11
N GLY A 139 2.16 -17.24 7.05
CA GLY A 139 1.28 -18.11 6.27
C GLY A 139 0.21 -17.36 5.46
N LYS A 140 0.51 -16.12 5.03
CA LYS A 140 -0.44 -15.25 4.32
C LYS A 140 -0.15 -15.23 2.82
N PRO A 141 -1.04 -15.81 1.99
CA PRO A 141 -0.90 -15.78 0.53
C PRO A 141 -0.92 -14.35 -0.01
N HIS A 142 -0.02 -14.04 -0.92
CA HIS A 142 0.07 -12.76 -1.60
C HIS A 142 0.80 -12.94 -2.95
N GLU A 143 0.70 -11.96 -3.82
CA GLU A 143 1.39 -11.94 -5.11
C GLU A 143 2.49 -10.88 -5.11
N VAL A 144 3.63 -11.17 -5.77
CA VAL A 144 4.72 -10.22 -5.96
C VAL A 144 5.07 -10.17 -7.44
N LEU A 145 5.05 -8.97 -8.02
CA LEU A 145 5.47 -8.70 -9.40
C LEU A 145 6.75 -7.85 -9.39
N PRO A 146 7.93 -8.46 -9.53
CA PRO A 146 9.18 -7.72 -9.69
C PRO A 146 9.30 -7.19 -11.13
N LEU A 147 9.69 -5.91 -11.27
CA LEU A 147 9.93 -5.27 -12.55
C LEU A 147 11.43 -5.11 -12.77
N VAL A 148 12.02 -5.97 -13.59
CA VAL A 148 13.46 -5.97 -13.85
C VAL A 148 13.85 -4.73 -14.66
N GLY A 149 14.89 -4.01 -14.21
CA GLY A 149 15.39 -2.81 -14.88
C GLY A 149 14.50 -1.57 -14.75
N VAL A 150 13.43 -1.64 -13.95
CA VAL A 150 12.53 -0.50 -13.69
C VAL A 150 12.96 0.17 -12.39
N THR A 151 13.03 1.51 -12.42
CA THR A 151 13.30 2.37 -11.27
C THR A 151 12.02 2.68 -10.49
N HIS A 152 11.99 3.80 -9.74
CA HIS A 152 10.80 4.18 -8.96
C HIS A 152 9.55 4.44 -9.81
N MET A 153 9.74 4.86 -11.04
CA MET A 153 8.65 5.08 -12.01
C MET A 153 8.81 4.12 -13.20
N THR A 154 7.72 3.84 -13.88
CA THR A 154 7.67 2.98 -15.07
C THR A 154 7.56 3.86 -16.33
N PRO A 155 8.68 4.43 -16.84
CA PRO A 155 8.65 5.39 -17.93
C PRO A 155 8.42 4.74 -19.31
N GLN A 156 8.63 3.43 -19.44
CA GLN A 156 8.45 2.71 -20.69
C GLN A 156 6.96 2.47 -20.93
N GLU A 157 6.42 3.07 -22.00
CA GLU A 157 4.99 3.02 -22.34
C GLU A 157 4.43 1.59 -22.38
N VAL A 158 5.10 0.68 -23.10
CA VAL A 158 4.68 -0.73 -23.23
C VAL A 158 4.66 -1.44 -21.85
N VAL A 159 5.65 -1.16 -20.99
CA VAL A 159 5.70 -1.75 -19.64
C VAL A 159 4.58 -1.20 -18.77
N ALA A 160 4.31 0.10 -18.86
CA ALA A 160 3.24 0.76 -18.10
C ALA A 160 1.86 0.24 -18.53
N GLU A 161 1.61 0.08 -19.83
CA GLU A 161 0.36 -0.46 -20.37
C GLU A 161 0.15 -1.92 -19.91
N ASN A 162 1.14 -2.78 -20.11
CA ASN A 162 1.04 -4.18 -19.71
C ASN A 162 0.94 -4.35 -18.18
N LEU A 163 1.60 -3.49 -17.41
CA LEU A 163 1.43 -3.44 -15.96
C LEU A 163 -0.01 -3.10 -15.59
N LEU A 164 -0.64 -2.15 -16.27
CA LEU A 164 -2.04 -1.80 -16.04
C LEU A 164 -2.97 -2.98 -16.35
N LEU A 165 -2.75 -3.69 -17.47
CA LEU A 165 -3.52 -4.89 -17.82
C LEU A 165 -3.37 -6.00 -16.76
N HIS A 166 -2.14 -6.22 -16.26
CA HIS A 166 -1.87 -7.18 -15.19
C HIS A 166 -2.61 -6.81 -13.89
N GLN A 167 -2.60 -5.53 -13.53
CA GLN A 167 -3.32 -5.03 -12.35
C GLN A 167 -4.84 -5.17 -12.51
N LEU A 168 -5.37 -4.91 -13.69
CA LEU A 168 -6.80 -5.09 -14.00
C LEU A 168 -7.20 -6.58 -13.86
N ASP A 169 -6.38 -7.49 -14.38
CA ASP A 169 -6.60 -8.93 -14.23
C ASP A 169 -6.64 -9.35 -12.76
N PHE A 170 -5.67 -8.86 -11.96
CA PHE A 170 -5.65 -9.12 -10.52
C PHE A 170 -6.94 -8.63 -9.84
N LEU A 171 -7.39 -7.41 -10.12
CA LEU A 171 -8.61 -6.85 -9.53
C LEU A 171 -9.87 -7.64 -9.94
N GLN A 172 -9.98 -8.01 -11.21
CA GLN A 172 -11.12 -8.81 -11.70
C GLN A 172 -11.22 -10.16 -11.00
N ARG A 173 -10.09 -10.85 -10.81
CA ARG A 173 -10.04 -12.12 -10.07
C ARG A 173 -10.37 -11.92 -8.58
N SER A 174 -9.75 -10.90 -7.96
CA SER A 174 -9.84 -10.67 -6.51
C SER A 174 -11.21 -10.18 -6.07
N LEU A 175 -11.96 -9.49 -6.92
CA LEU A 175 -13.28 -8.94 -6.63
C LEU A 175 -14.42 -9.79 -7.21
N GLY A 176 -14.13 -10.95 -7.82
CA GLY A 176 -15.16 -11.81 -8.42
C GLY A 176 -15.88 -11.15 -9.58
N LEU A 177 -15.18 -10.33 -10.39
CA LEU A 177 -15.75 -9.63 -11.54
C LEU A 177 -15.58 -10.40 -12.86
N ARG A 178 -14.86 -11.53 -12.84
CA ARG A 178 -14.83 -12.46 -13.99
C ARG A 178 -16.05 -13.34 -13.95
N ASP A 179 -16.76 -13.44 -15.08
CA ASP A 179 -17.74 -14.50 -15.29
C ASP A 179 -17.04 -15.86 -15.10
N ALA A 180 -17.66 -16.74 -14.32
CA ALA A 180 -17.23 -18.13 -14.22
C ALA A 180 -17.43 -18.77 -15.61
N HIS A 181 -16.35 -18.93 -16.38
CA HIS A 181 -16.33 -19.71 -17.62
C HIS A 181 -16.27 -21.19 -17.32
#